data_fd631a0ca87f60da16a58f09d5bdaa9d
#
_entry.id   fd631a0ca87f60da16a58f09d5bdaa9d
#
_cell.length_a   1.000
_cell.length_b   1.000
_cell.length_c   1.000
_cell.angle_alpha   90.00
_cell.angle_beta   90.00
_cell.angle_gamma   90.00
#
_symmetry.space_group_name_H-M   'P 1'
#
loop_
_entity.id
_entity.type
_entity.pdbx_description
1 polymer ?
#
loop_
_entity_poly.entity_id
_entity_poly.type
_entity_poly.pdbx_seq_one_letter_code
_entity_poly.pdbx_strand_id
1 'polypeptide(L)'
;MKYFDLHCDTIGECYLQKQPLYRNHLHLDLSRGAEFSAWTQCFAIWIPDEMRGQQALDYFKAVHQTYERECTQNKMLVTPCIENDDFVRAERLGTCGAVLTVEGGAVLGGNLENIPIWPPVEYEC
;
A
#
# COMPACT_ATOMS: atom_id res chain seq x y z
N MET A 1 0.31 -8.50 20.86
CA MET A 1 -1.09 -8.27 20.44
C MET A 1 -1.14 -8.39 18.93
N LYS A 2 -2.12 -9.12 18.37
CA LYS A 2 -2.39 -9.12 16.94
C LYS A 2 -3.21 -7.89 16.58
N TYR A 3 -2.87 -7.24 15.47
CA TYR A 3 -3.49 -6.00 15.05
C TYR A 3 -3.79 -6.03 13.55
N PHE A 4 -4.97 -5.63 13.16
CA PHE A 4 -5.38 -5.48 11.77
C PHE A 4 -6.01 -4.10 11.59
N ASP A 5 -5.36 -3.24 10.83
CA ASP A 5 -5.84 -1.91 10.51
C ASP A 5 -6.36 -1.86 9.08
N LEU A 6 -7.61 -1.46 8.93
CA LEU A 6 -8.31 -1.47 7.64
C LEU A 6 -8.01 -0.26 6.76
N HIS A 7 -7.33 0.77 7.29
CA HIS A 7 -7.09 1.98 6.51
C HIS A 7 -5.96 2.84 7.06
N CYS A 8 -5.06 3.27 6.17
CA CYS A 8 -4.21 4.43 6.39
C CYS A 8 -3.81 5.07 5.07
N ASP A 9 -3.59 6.39 5.07
CA ASP A 9 -3.14 7.17 3.90
C ASP A 9 -1.61 7.27 3.83
N THR A 10 -0.90 6.58 4.71
CA THR A 10 0.55 6.75 4.90
C THR A 10 1.34 6.59 3.62
N ILE A 11 0.94 5.69 2.70
CA ILE A 11 1.70 5.50 1.47
C ILE A 11 1.60 6.70 0.51
N GLY A 12 0.44 7.34 0.44
CA GLY A 12 0.26 8.60 -0.27
C GLY A 12 1.11 9.72 0.34
N GLU A 13 1.12 9.81 1.66
CA GLU A 13 1.95 10.79 2.39
C GLU A 13 3.46 10.52 2.23
N CYS A 14 3.89 9.25 2.20
CA CYS A 14 5.27 8.90 1.87
C CYS A 14 5.68 9.44 0.50
N TYR A 15 4.79 9.31 -0.50
CA TYR A 15 5.03 9.86 -1.82
C TYR A 15 5.13 11.39 -1.82
N LEU A 16 4.14 12.07 -1.22
CA LEU A 16 4.03 13.53 -1.23
C LEU A 16 5.16 14.20 -0.44
N GLN A 17 5.47 13.67 0.73
CA GLN A 17 6.47 14.25 1.64
C GLN A 17 7.87 13.64 1.48
N LYS A 18 8.04 12.70 0.54
CA LYS A 18 9.30 11.97 0.29
C LYS A 18 9.88 11.35 1.56
N GLN A 19 9.00 10.78 2.38
CA GLN A 19 9.35 10.07 3.60
C GLN A 19 9.44 8.56 3.33
N PRO A 20 10.38 7.83 3.94
CA PRO A 20 10.43 6.37 3.86
C PRO A 20 9.34 5.73 4.72
N LEU A 21 8.88 4.54 4.32
CA LEU A 21 7.91 3.78 5.12
C LEU A 21 8.55 3.18 6.39
N TYR A 22 9.85 2.91 6.38
CA TYR A 22 10.55 2.29 7.51
C TYR A 22 10.46 3.13 8.80
N ARG A 23 10.83 4.40 8.73
CA ARG A 23 10.78 5.35 9.86
C ARG A 23 10.50 6.75 9.32
N ASN A 24 9.44 7.35 9.80
CA ASN A 24 9.00 8.66 9.34
C ASN A 24 8.33 9.47 10.47
N HIS A 25 7.86 10.66 10.13
CA HIS A 25 7.11 11.54 11.03
C HIS A 25 5.60 11.53 10.75
N LEU A 26 5.13 10.57 9.94
CA LEU A 26 3.72 10.39 9.59
C LEU A 26 2.98 9.60 10.68
N HIS A 27 1.71 9.30 10.47
CA HIS A 27 0.89 8.59 11.45
C HIS A 27 1.37 7.16 11.71
N LEU A 28 1.99 6.51 10.72
CA LEU A 28 2.40 5.12 10.77
C LEU A 28 3.78 4.93 10.12
N ASP A 29 4.59 4.04 10.69
CA ASP A 29 5.79 3.50 10.06
C ASP A 29 6.07 2.06 10.54
N LEU A 30 6.91 1.34 9.78
CA LEU A 30 7.23 -0.06 10.08
C LEU A 30 7.98 -0.22 11.40
N SER A 31 8.79 0.76 11.80
CA SER A 31 9.58 0.67 13.03
C SER A 31 8.70 0.71 14.28
N ARG A 32 7.65 1.51 14.27
CA ARG A 32 6.67 1.59 15.37
C ARG A 32 5.75 0.37 15.40
N GLY A 33 5.39 -0.15 14.22
CA GLY A 33 4.55 -1.35 14.10
C GLY A 33 5.22 -2.63 14.56
N ALA A 34 6.55 -2.65 14.68
CA ALA A 34 7.31 -3.83 15.14
C ALA A 34 6.99 -4.29 16.57
N GLU A 35 6.27 -3.49 17.34
CA GLU A 35 5.79 -3.87 18.69
C GLU A 35 4.63 -4.88 18.67
N PHE A 36 3.94 -5.03 17.53
CA PHE A 36 2.84 -6.00 17.41
C PHE A 36 3.39 -7.41 17.14
N SER A 37 2.78 -8.42 17.74
CA SER A 37 3.14 -9.83 17.49
C SER A 37 2.69 -10.33 16.11
N ALA A 38 1.66 -9.73 15.55
CA ALA A 38 1.25 -9.83 14.15
C ALA A 38 0.51 -8.54 13.79
N TRP A 39 0.84 -7.98 12.65
CA TRP A 39 0.27 -6.73 12.18
C TRP A 39 -0.05 -6.81 10.69
N THR A 40 -1.28 -6.48 10.33
CA THR A 40 -1.70 -6.29 8.94
C THR A 40 -2.22 -4.87 8.78
N GLN A 41 -1.78 -4.22 7.72
CA GLN A 41 -2.11 -2.84 7.42
C GLN A 41 -2.64 -2.70 6.00
N CYS A 42 -3.83 -2.10 5.85
CA CYS A 42 -4.31 -1.62 4.56
C CYS A 42 -3.74 -0.22 4.28
N PHE A 43 -2.97 -0.12 3.20
CA PHE A 43 -2.42 1.13 2.70
C PHE A 43 -3.30 1.63 1.57
N ALA A 44 -4.03 2.71 1.80
CA ALA A 44 -4.94 3.27 0.83
C ALA A 44 -4.25 4.25 -0.13
N ILE A 45 -4.61 4.16 -1.40
CA ILE A 45 -4.34 5.24 -2.37
C ILE A 45 -5.62 6.03 -2.53
N TRP A 46 -5.63 7.23 -1.99
CA TRP A 46 -6.66 8.23 -2.18
C TRP A 46 -6.18 9.28 -3.21
N ILE A 47 -7.04 9.63 -4.14
CA ILE A 47 -6.75 10.65 -5.15
C ILE A 47 -7.36 11.98 -4.69
N PRO A 48 -6.56 13.05 -4.55
CA PRO A 48 -7.08 14.37 -4.21
C PRO A 48 -8.22 14.81 -5.13
N ASP A 49 -9.24 15.45 -4.54
CA ASP A 49 -10.50 15.78 -5.23
C ASP A 49 -10.33 16.70 -6.43
N GLU A 50 -9.29 17.50 -6.47
CA GLU A 50 -8.92 18.37 -7.59
C GLU A 50 -8.30 17.63 -8.78
N MET A 51 -7.81 16.39 -8.58
CA MET A 51 -7.19 15.58 -9.63
C MET A 51 -8.24 14.73 -10.36
N ARG A 52 -8.29 14.82 -11.68
CA ARG A 52 -9.22 14.07 -12.53
C ARG A 52 -8.54 13.59 -13.80
N GLY A 53 -9.16 12.63 -14.47
CA GLY A 53 -8.70 12.11 -15.76
C GLY A 53 -7.26 11.59 -15.69
N GLN A 54 -6.45 11.98 -16.66
CA GLN A 54 -5.05 11.54 -16.77
C GLN A 54 -4.20 11.92 -15.55
N GLN A 55 -4.43 13.09 -14.96
CA GLN A 55 -3.71 13.52 -13.77
C GLN A 55 -3.94 12.59 -12.58
N ALA A 56 -5.19 12.15 -12.36
CA ALA A 56 -5.52 11.19 -11.31
C ALA A 56 -4.83 9.84 -11.55
N LEU A 57 -4.82 9.36 -12.80
CA LEU A 57 -4.17 8.12 -13.17
C LEU A 57 -2.64 8.18 -12.99
N ASP A 58 -2.02 9.29 -13.36
CA ASP A 58 -0.56 9.47 -13.19
C ASP A 58 -0.17 9.55 -11.70
N TYR A 59 -0.98 10.25 -10.89
CA TYR A 59 -0.80 10.28 -9.44
C TYR A 59 -0.93 8.89 -8.83
N PHE A 60 -1.97 8.14 -9.19
CA PHE A 60 -2.15 6.77 -8.76
C PHE A 60 -0.92 5.92 -9.05
N LYS A 61 -0.43 5.93 -10.30
CA LYS A 61 0.76 5.17 -10.70
C LYS A 61 1.99 5.53 -9.88
N ALA A 62 2.18 6.82 -9.59
CA ALA A 62 3.32 7.29 -8.80
C ALA A 62 3.26 6.80 -7.33
N VAL A 63 2.07 6.83 -6.71
CA VAL A 63 1.88 6.31 -5.35
C VAL A 63 2.01 4.79 -5.31
N HIS A 64 1.46 4.08 -6.30
CA HIS A 64 1.61 2.64 -6.45
C HIS A 64 3.09 2.22 -6.56
N GLN A 65 3.87 2.88 -7.43
CA GLN A 65 5.31 2.65 -7.54
C GLN A 65 6.05 2.93 -6.22
N THR A 66 5.58 3.91 -5.45
CA THR A 66 6.13 4.18 -4.12
C THR A 66 5.86 3.00 -3.19
N TYR A 67 4.65 2.45 -3.17
CA TYR A 67 4.30 1.27 -2.40
C TYR A 67 5.20 0.08 -2.75
N GLU A 68 5.34 -0.24 -4.04
CA GLU A 68 6.19 -1.35 -4.51
C GLU A 68 7.65 -1.17 -4.09
N ARG A 69 8.18 0.03 -4.27
CA ARG A 69 9.56 0.36 -3.86
C ARG A 69 9.74 0.20 -2.35
N GLU A 70 8.84 0.75 -1.55
CA GLU A 70 8.91 0.67 -0.08
C GLU A 70 8.79 -0.78 0.41
N CYS A 71 7.90 -1.59 -0.16
CA CYS A 71 7.81 -3.02 0.14
C CYS A 71 9.10 -3.75 -0.21
N THR A 72 9.67 -3.50 -1.38
CA THR A 72 10.91 -4.14 -1.84
C THR A 72 12.10 -3.77 -0.96
N GLN A 73 12.25 -2.49 -0.62
CA GLN A 73 13.33 -2.00 0.23
C GLN A 73 13.24 -2.54 1.67
N ASN A 74 12.02 -2.79 2.15
CA ASN A 74 11.76 -3.24 3.50
C ASN A 74 11.29 -4.71 3.57
N LYS A 75 11.68 -5.56 2.62
CA LYS A 75 11.21 -6.96 2.51
C LYS A 75 11.42 -7.82 3.75
N MET A 76 12.29 -7.42 4.67
CA MET A 76 12.50 -8.09 5.96
C MET A 76 11.50 -7.66 7.03
N LEU A 77 10.71 -6.63 6.78
CA LEU A 77 9.76 -6.03 7.73
C LEU A 77 8.33 -5.99 7.21
N VAL A 78 8.15 -6.15 5.89
CA VAL A 78 6.83 -6.07 5.24
C VAL A 78 6.68 -7.19 4.22
N THR A 79 5.50 -7.77 4.16
CA THR A 79 5.09 -8.77 3.19
C THR A 79 3.84 -8.26 2.47
N PRO A 80 3.91 -7.95 1.17
CA PRO A 80 2.71 -7.66 0.39
C PRO A 80 1.73 -8.83 0.45
N CYS A 81 0.46 -8.55 0.70
CA CYS A 81 -0.60 -9.54 0.86
C CYS A 81 -1.68 -9.32 -0.20
N ILE A 82 -1.87 -10.31 -1.06
CA ILE A 82 -2.90 -10.36 -2.10
C ILE A 82 -3.81 -11.57 -1.84
N GLU A 83 -3.22 -12.71 -1.50
CA GLU A 83 -3.91 -13.97 -1.26
C GLU A 83 -3.84 -14.40 0.21
N ASN A 84 -4.70 -15.34 0.59
CA ASN A 84 -4.74 -15.81 1.98
C ASN A 84 -3.39 -16.31 2.51
N ASP A 85 -2.62 -17.00 1.67
CA ASP A 85 -1.33 -17.57 2.05
C ASP A 85 -0.28 -16.49 2.36
N ASP A 86 -0.43 -15.28 1.79
CA ASP A 86 0.46 -14.15 2.10
C ASP A 86 0.30 -13.69 3.55
N PHE A 87 -0.94 -13.65 4.06
CA PHE A 87 -1.21 -13.28 5.45
C PHE A 87 -0.61 -14.30 6.42
N VAL A 88 -0.75 -15.60 6.10
CA VAL A 88 -0.13 -16.68 6.88
C VAL A 88 1.39 -16.56 6.85
N ARG A 89 1.96 -16.24 5.68
CA ARG A 89 3.40 -16.02 5.53
C ARG A 89 3.87 -14.81 6.33
N ALA A 90 3.17 -13.67 6.24
CA ALA A 90 3.49 -12.46 7.00
C ALA A 90 3.51 -12.72 8.52
N GLU A 91 2.50 -13.39 9.04
CA GLU A 91 2.43 -13.75 10.47
C GLU A 91 3.60 -14.67 10.86
N ARG A 92 3.90 -15.69 10.06
CA ARG A 92 5.00 -16.63 10.32
C ARG A 92 6.37 -15.94 10.31
N LEU A 93 6.56 -14.97 9.44
CA LEU A 93 7.82 -14.21 9.32
C LEU A 93 7.92 -13.08 10.36
N GLY A 94 6.82 -12.74 11.04
CA GLY A 94 6.77 -11.60 11.95
C GLY A 94 6.87 -10.25 11.23
N THR A 95 6.43 -10.20 9.96
CA THR A 95 6.43 -8.97 9.15
C THR A 95 5.06 -8.30 9.17
N CYS A 96 5.01 -7.01 8.81
CA CYS A 96 3.75 -6.35 8.51
C CYS A 96 3.14 -6.96 7.24
N GLY A 97 1.93 -7.51 7.31
CA GLY A 97 1.14 -7.85 6.13
C GLY A 97 0.60 -6.58 5.49
N ALA A 98 1.09 -6.22 4.31
CA ALA A 98 0.70 -5.00 3.63
C ALA A 98 -0.34 -5.29 2.55
N VAL A 99 -1.52 -4.71 2.67
CA VAL A 99 -2.60 -4.78 1.68
C VAL A 99 -2.71 -3.43 0.99
N LEU A 100 -2.55 -3.40 -0.33
CA LEU A 100 -2.81 -2.17 -1.08
C LEU A 100 -4.30 -2.05 -1.34
N THR A 101 -4.88 -0.92 -0.97
CA THR A 101 -6.29 -0.60 -1.19
C THR A 101 -6.43 0.70 -1.96
N VAL A 102 -7.62 0.96 -2.45
CA VAL A 102 -7.94 2.19 -3.18
C VAL A 102 -9.18 2.81 -2.60
N GLU A 103 -9.11 4.10 -2.39
CA GLU A 103 -10.24 4.91 -1.95
C GLU A 103 -10.77 5.75 -3.11
N GLY A 104 -11.99 5.41 -3.54
CA GLY A 104 -12.71 6.11 -4.59
C GLY A 104 -12.37 5.67 -6.01
N GLY A 105 -13.22 6.06 -6.97
CA GLY A 105 -13.11 5.67 -8.38
C GLY A 105 -12.26 6.61 -9.25
N ALA A 106 -11.71 7.68 -8.69
CA ALA A 106 -10.93 8.66 -9.47
C ALA A 106 -9.67 8.07 -10.12
N VAL A 107 -9.14 6.98 -9.52
CA VAL A 107 -7.99 6.21 -10.06
C VAL A 107 -8.22 5.68 -11.46
N LEU A 108 -9.48 5.49 -11.87
CA LEU A 108 -9.82 5.03 -13.22
C LEU A 108 -9.66 6.14 -14.28
N GLY A 109 -9.36 7.37 -13.87
CA GLY A 109 -9.24 8.49 -14.79
C GLY A 109 -10.52 8.80 -15.59
N GLY A 110 -11.70 8.35 -15.09
CA GLY A 110 -12.97 8.49 -15.77
C GLY A 110 -13.22 7.45 -16.89
N ASN A 111 -12.37 6.44 -17.04
CA ASN A 111 -12.50 5.40 -18.04
C ASN A 111 -12.55 4.01 -17.41
N LEU A 112 -13.68 3.31 -17.56
CA LEU A 112 -13.87 1.94 -17.03
C LEU A 112 -12.96 0.90 -17.70
N GLU A 113 -12.44 1.16 -18.88
CA GLU A 113 -11.45 0.28 -19.54
C GLU A 113 -10.13 0.19 -18.75
N ASN A 114 -9.90 1.12 -17.82
CA ASN A 114 -8.75 1.08 -16.92
C ASN A 114 -8.93 0.09 -15.76
N ILE A 115 -10.09 -0.52 -15.56
CA ILE A 115 -10.31 -1.54 -14.51
C ILE A 115 -9.32 -2.71 -14.61
N PRO A 116 -9.00 -3.29 -15.79
CA PRO A 116 -8.03 -4.39 -15.90
C PRO A 116 -6.57 -3.97 -15.60
N ILE A 117 -6.30 -2.67 -15.56
CA ILE A 117 -4.94 -2.15 -15.20
C ILE A 117 -4.69 -2.24 -13.68
N TRP A 118 -5.66 -2.68 -12.95
CA TRP A 118 -5.76 -2.75 -11.50
C TRP A 118 -5.45 -4.10 -10.91
N PRO A 119 -4.55 -4.10 -9.93
CA PRO A 119 -3.13 -4.14 -10.21
C PRO A 119 -2.86 -5.30 -11.14
N PRO A 120 -1.84 -5.28 -11.98
CA PRO A 120 -1.42 -6.50 -12.64
C PRO A 120 -1.00 -7.44 -11.51
N VAL A 121 -1.88 -8.35 -11.16
CA VAL A 121 -1.49 -9.54 -10.42
C VAL A 121 -0.75 -10.37 -11.47
N GLU A 122 0.56 -10.20 -11.57
CA GLU A 122 1.39 -11.12 -12.28
C GLU A 122 1.33 -12.43 -11.50
N TYR A 123 0.40 -13.29 -11.88
CA TYR A 123 0.48 -14.69 -11.53
C TYR A 123 1.65 -15.26 -12.33
N GLU A 124 2.84 -15.26 -11.76
CA GLU A 124 3.86 -16.18 -12.21
C GLU A 124 3.38 -17.59 -11.88
N CYS A 125 3.02 -18.32 -12.94
CA CYS A 125 2.75 -19.76 -12.87
C CYS A 125 4.01 -20.54 -12.50
#